data_52616df24c6f97c82f1a2e964764f49e
#
_entry.id   52616df24c6f97c82f1a2e964764f49e
#
_cell.length_a   1.000
_cell.length_b   1.000
_cell.length_c   1.000
_cell.angle_alpha   90.00
_cell.angle_beta   90.00
_cell.angle_gamma   90.00
#
_symmetry.space_group_name_H-M   'P 1'
#
loop_
_entity.id
_entity.type
_entity.pdbx_description
1 polymer ?
#
loop_
_entity_poly.entity_id
_entity_poly.type
_entity_poly.pdbx_seq_one_letter_code
_entity_poly.pdbx_strand_id
1 'polypeptide(L)'
;RYGHRMNSNHYSLPLIGIIADDLTSAADFSAPFVRKGLSAEVCGVAPVSLVKTTSEIISIDCDSRSMTAKHAADASTLATRALAKLPFLCKTVDSTLRGHIREELLASYNTSGRSRLIFAPAFPEAGRTTVGGTQYVNGTPVSQSTYAKDPNHPAWTSHVADLISEDIQGAMILDAQSQAELNSQVASIDRPEDVLWAGSPGLAIALAETKSPLNFSPPEPLTAERTLVVVGSANPISHEQAAQLDGLSCATCVTAPRERDKDPKRV
;
A
#
# COMPACT_ATOMS: atom_id res chain seq x y z
N ARG A 1 24.41 34.51 1.57
CA ARG A 1 25.41 33.50 2.00
C ARG A 1 24.63 32.33 2.61
N TYR A 2 24.34 31.30 1.83
CA TYR A 2 23.76 30.05 2.30
C TYR A 2 24.91 29.18 2.81
N GLY A 3 24.95 28.97 4.12
CA GLY A 3 25.87 28.05 4.73
C GLY A 3 25.42 26.61 4.48
N HIS A 4 26.07 25.92 3.57
CA HIS A 4 25.98 24.45 3.46
C HIS A 4 26.53 23.86 4.76
N ARG A 5 25.66 23.33 5.61
CA ARG A 5 26.05 22.29 6.56
C ARG A 5 26.25 21.00 5.78
N MET A 6 27.49 20.66 5.53
CA MET A 6 27.87 19.30 5.15
C MET A 6 27.55 18.40 6.35
N ASN A 7 26.47 17.65 6.24
CA ASN A 7 26.23 16.53 7.14
C ASN A 7 27.04 15.33 6.63
N SER A 8 27.91 14.84 7.51
CA SER A 8 28.62 13.58 7.40
C SER A 8 27.69 12.47 6.95
N ASN A 9 28.08 11.75 5.87
CA ASN A 9 27.41 10.57 5.33
C ASN A 9 27.31 9.45 6.39
N HIS A 10 26.30 9.49 7.22
CA HIS A 10 25.79 8.30 7.88
C HIS A 10 24.73 7.70 6.93
N TYR A 11 25.11 6.67 6.18
CA TYR A 11 24.16 5.76 5.58
C TYR A 11 23.40 5.09 6.73
N SER A 12 22.30 5.67 7.18
CA SER A 12 21.37 4.97 8.06
C SER A 12 20.68 3.90 7.21
N LEU A 13 20.67 2.66 7.71
CA LEU A 13 19.88 1.60 7.09
C LEU A 13 18.41 2.02 7.10
N PRO A 14 17.63 1.64 6.07
CA PRO A 14 16.19 1.85 6.08
C PRO A 14 15.58 1.30 7.37
N LEU A 15 14.55 1.97 7.87
CA LEU A 15 13.85 1.59 9.10
C LEU A 15 12.64 0.71 8.80
N ILE A 16 11.98 0.94 7.64
CA ILE A 16 10.71 0.31 7.28
C ILE A 16 10.84 -0.34 5.91
N GLY A 17 10.50 -1.61 5.84
CA GLY A 17 10.34 -2.37 4.61
C GLY A 17 8.86 -2.59 4.31
N ILE A 18 8.44 -2.33 3.08
CA ILE A 18 7.08 -2.50 2.63
C ILE A 18 7.09 -3.45 1.42
N ILE A 19 6.27 -4.49 1.46
CA ILE A 19 6.04 -5.44 0.38
C ILE A 19 4.65 -5.16 -0.18
N ALA A 20 4.54 -4.73 -1.41
CA ALA A 20 3.28 -4.36 -2.05
C ALA A 20 2.98 -5.26 -3.24
N ASP A 21 1.70 -5.52 -3.49
CA ASP A 21 1.22 -6.32 -4.61
C ASP A 21 1.08 -5.51 -5.90
N ASP A 22 1.01 -4.18 -5.79
CA ASP A 22 1.04 -3.26 -6.91
C ASP A 22 1.70 -1.91 -6.55
N LEU A 23 2.01 -1.12 -7.59
CA LEU A 23 2.68 0.18 -7.47
C LEU A 23 1.86 1.18 -6.64
N THR A 24 0.54 1.19 -6.79
CA THR A 24 -0.34 2.08 -6.05
C THR A 24 -0.29 1.76 -4.56
N SER A 25 -0.40 0.48 -4.20
CA SER A 25 -0.29 0.02 -2.81
C SER A 25 1.08 0.37 -2.21
N ALA A 26 2.17 0.25 -3.00
CA ALA A 26 3.52 0.62 -2.56
C ALA A 26 3.63 2.11 -2.19
N ALA A 27 3.05 2.98 -3.03
CA ALA A 27 3.05 4.42 -2.81
C ALA A 27 2.10 4.83 -1.67
N ASP A 28 0.86 4.33 -1.70
CA ASP A 28 -0.19 4.67 -0.73
C ASP A 28 0.18 4.26 0.70
N PHE A 29 0.82 3.10 0.87
CA PHE A 29 1.25 2.66 2.19
C PHE A 29 2.45 3.46 2.70
N SER A 30 3.30 3.98 1.81
CA SER A 30 4.45 4.84 2.17
C SER A 30 4.04 6.27 2.51
N ALA A 31 2.98 6.79 1.90
CA ALA A 31 2.60 8.20 1.97
C ALA A 31 2.33 8.73 3.39
N PRO A 32 1.67 8.00 4.32
CA PRO A 32 1.48 8.47 5.70
C PRO A 32 2.79 8.76 6.44
N PHE A 33 3.80 7.92 6.23
CA PHE A 33 5.12 8.12 6.84
C PHE A 33 5.86 9.31 6.23
N VAL A 34 5.74 9.50 4.90
CA VAL A 34 6.32 10.67 4.21
C VAL A 34 5.68 11.95 4.74
N ARG A 35 4.39 11.96 5.04
CA ARG A 35 3.71 13.09 5.70
C ARG A 35 4.22 13.36 7.11
N LYS A 36 4.89 12.42 7.75
CA LYS A 36 5.57 12.56 9.04
C LYS A 36 7.06 12.90 8.88
N GLY A 37 7.54 13.14 7.67
CA GLY A 37 8.91 13.59 7.38
C GLY A 37 9.91 12.50 7.05
N LEU A 38 9.49 11.24 6.94
CA LEU A 38 10.37 10.16 6.51
C LEU A 38 10.51 10.17 4.98
N SER A 39 11.70 9.85 4.51
CA SER A 39 11.97 9.65 3.08
C SER A 39 11.59 8.25 2.64
N ALA A 40 10.99 8.10 1.45
CA ALA A 40 10.58 6.82 0.90
C ALA A 40 11.10 6.63 -0.53
N GLU A 41 11.49 5.40 -0.83
CA GLU A 41 11.83 4.95 -2.18
C GLU A 41 10.92 3.76 -2.54
N VAL A 42 10.29 3.84 -3.70
CA VAL A 42 9.49 2.76 -4.28
C VAL A 42 10.28 2.14 -5.42
N CYS A 43 10.45 0.83 -5.42
CA CYS A 43 11.18 0.09 -6.44
C CYS A 43 10.46 -1.22 -6.80
N GLY A 44 10.77 -1.76 -7.98
CA GLY A 44 10.30 -3.08 -8.41
C GLY A 44 11.11 -4.23 -7.79
N VAL A 45 10.68 -5.47 -8.07
CA VAL A 45 11.30 -6.72 -7.53
C VAL A 45 12.72 -7.01 -8.07
N ALA A 46 13.34 -6.12 -8.82
CA ALA A 46 14.76 -6.29 -9.20
C ALA A 46 15.63 -6.40 -7.93
N PRO A 47 16.84 -7.01 -8.01
CA PRO A 47 17.69 -7.17 -6.85
C PRO A 47 17.95 -5.82 -6.19
N VAL A 48 17.25 -5.57 -5.10
CA VAL A 48 17.31 -4.32 -4.35
C VAL A 48 18.64 -4.29 -3.63
N SER A 49 19.53 -3.41 -4.04
CA SER A 49 20.75 -3.12 -3.29
C SER A 49 20.41 -2.11 -2.20
N LEU A 50 20.04 -2.60 -1.02
CA LEU A 50 19.78 -1.76 0.16
C LEU A 50 21.01 -0.90 0.55
N VAL A 51 22.17 -1.24 0.04
CA VAL A 51 23.45 -0.53 0.33
C VAL A 51 23.50 0.85 -0.34
N LYS A 52 22.66 1.11 -1.33
CA LYS A 52 22.71 2.37 -2.10
C LYS A 52 21.59 3.35 -1.77
N THR A 53 20.64 2.96 -0.93
CA THR A 53 19.55 3.87 -0.56
C THR A 53 19.91 4.72 0.64
N THR A 54 19.47 5.97 0.62
CA THR A 54 19.48 6.89 1.77
C THR A 54 18.08 7.08 2.35
N SER A 55 17.07 6.42 1.77
CA SER A 55 15.69 6.52 2.21
C SER A 55 15.45 5.68 3.46
N GLU A 56 14.60 6.19 4.35
CA GLU A 56 14.22 5.53 5.59
C GLU A 56 13.17 4.44 5.36
N ILE A 57 12.48 4.50 4.23
CA ILE A 57 11.47 3.53 3.82
C ILE A 57 11.84 2.97 2.46
N ILE A 58 11.82 1.65 2.34
CA ILE A 58 11.91 0.94 1.07
C ILE A 58 10.61 0.19 0.84
N SER A 59 9.91 0.55 -0.22
CA SER A 59 8.70 -0.13 -0.66
C SER A 59 8.96 -0.88 -1.96
N ILE A 60 8.75 -2.20 -1.95
CA ILE A 60 8.92 -3.06 -3.13
C ILE A 60 7.55 -3.35 -3.73
N ASP A 61 7.36 -2.88 -4.96
CA ASP A 61 6.26 -3.29 -5.82
C ASP A 61 6.56 -4.67 -6.42
N CYS A 62 5.80 -5.68 -6.04
CA CYS A 62 5.91 -7.04 -6.54
C CYS A 62 5.23 -7.22 -7.90
N ASP A 63 4.37 -6.27 -8.32
CA ASP A 63 3.50 -6.37 -9.51
C ASP A 63 2.77 -7.74 -9.57
N SER A 64 2.36 -8.25 -8.39
CA SER A 64 1.91 -9.63 -8.21
C SER A 64 0.41 -9.81 -8.38
N ARG A 65 -0.36 -8.73 -8.34
CA ARG A 65 -1.83 -8.79 -8.37
C ARG A 65 -2.38 -9.51 -9.60
N SER A 66 -1.74 -9.35 -10.76
CA SER A 66 -2.15 -10.00 -12.02
C SER A 66 -1.46 -11.36 -12.29
N MET A 67 -0.57 -11.79 -11.40
CA MET A 67 0.13 -13.07 -11.50
C MET A 67 -0.75 -14.26 -11.09
N THR A 68 -0.24 -15.48 -11.28
CA THR A 68 -0.83 -16.65 -10.61
C THR A 68 -0.49 -16.63 -9.13
N ALA A 69 -1.31 -17.28 -8.30
CA ALA A 69 -1.10 -17.37 -6.84
C ALA A 69 0.33 -17.82 -6.47
N LYS A 70 0.87 -18.81 -7.20
CA LYS A 70 2.24 -19.29 -7.01
C LYS A 70 3.28 -18.21 -7.29
N HIS A 71 3.17 -17.51 -8.42
CA HIS A 71 4.13 -16.47 -8.78
C HIS A 71 4.02 -15.26 -7.85
N ALA A 72 2.81 -14.92 -7.38
CA ALA A 72 2.60 -13.88 -6.38
C ALA A 72 3.30 -14.22 -5.05
N ALA A 73 3.16 -15.48 -4.58
CA ALA A 73 3.87 -15.96 -3.41
C ALA A 73 5.41 -15.93 -3.59
N ASP A 74 5.92 -16.36 -4.76
CA ASP A 74 7.34 -16.33 -5.08
C ASP A 74 7.88 -14.89 -5.09
N ALA A 75 7.16 -13.93 -5.69
CA ALA A 75 7.53 -12.51 -5.72
C ALA A 75 7.53 -11.90 -4.30
N SER A 76 6.50 -12.18 -3.50
CA SER A 76 6.42 -11.77 -2.10
C SER A 76 7.57 -12.36 -1.26
N THR A 77 7.96 -13.62 -1.52
CA THR A 77 9.12 -14.25 -0.86
C THR A 77 10.41 -13.49 -1.17
N LEU A 78 10.64 -13.15 -2.45
CA LEU A 78 11.85 -12.43 -2.85
C LEU A 78 11.92 -11.03 -2.22
N ALA A 79 10.83 -10.28 -2.28
CA ALA A 79 10.72 -8.94 -1.69
C ALA A 79 10.91 -9.00 -0.16
N THR A 80 10.24 -9.94 0.50
CA THR A 80 10.36 -10.12 1.96
C THR A 80 11.78 -10.47 2.37
N ARG A 81 12.46 -11.37 1.65
CA ARG A 81 13.85 -11.76 1.93
C ARG A 81 14.81 -10.57 1.86
N ALA A 82 14.57 -9.67 0.90
CA ALA A 82 15.38 -8.46 0.77
C ALA A 82 15.21 -7.52 1.97
N LEU A 83 14.00 -7.46 2.56
CA LEU A 83 13.63 -6.50 3.60
C LEU A 83 13.58 -7.09 5.02
N ALA A 84 13.69 -8.41 5.19
CA ALA A 84 13.46 -9.13 6.47
C ALA A 84 14.32 -8.63 7.64
N LYS A 85 15.51 -8.08 7.36
CA LYS A 85 16.44 -7.56 8.38
C LYS A 85 16.09 -6.16 8.87
N LEU A 86 15.15 -5.47 8.23
CA LEU A 86 14.75 -4.12 8.64
C LEU A 86 13.94 -4.19 9.95
N PRO A 87 14.02 -3.16 10.79
CA PRO A 87 13.31 -3.14 12.09
C PRO A 87 11.80 -3.33 11.95
N PHE A 88 11.19 -2.67 10.95
CA PHE A 88 9.76 -2.77 10.69
C PHE A 88 9.52 -3.38 9.32
N LEU A 89 8.59 -4.32 9.27
CA LEU A 89 8.23 -5.01 8.03
C LEU A 89 6.72 -5.01 7.83
N CYS A 90 6.29 -4.50 6.69
CA CYS A 90 4.89 -4.36 6.33
C CYS A 90 4.60 -5.09 5.02
N LYS A 91 3.45 -5.79 4.94
CA LYS A 91 2.87 -6.33 3.72
C LYS A 91 1.59 -5.57 3.41
N THR A 92 1.52 -4.91 2.27
CA THR A 92 0.28 -4.24 1.89
C THR A 92 -0.79 -5.25 1.48
N VAL A 93 -2.03 -4.91 1.78
CA VAL A 93 -3.21 -5.68 1.39
C VAL A 93 -4.26 -4.73 0.86
N ASP A 94 -4.89 -5.08 -0.25
CA ASP A 94 -6.00 -4.31 -0.79
C ASP A 94 -7.15 -4.22 0.21
N SER A 95 -7.58 -3.00 0.54
CA SER A 95 -8.67 -2.76 1.51
C SER A 95 -10.02 -3.34 1.09
N THR A 96 -10.14 -3.78 -0.17
CA THR A 96 -11.31 -4.49 -0.72
C THR A 96 -11.08 -5.99 -0.89
N LEU A 97 -10.01 -6.52 -0.29
CA LEU A 97 -9.67 -7.95 -0.19
C LEU A 97 -9.48 -8.65 -1.55
N ARG A 98 -8.99 -7.93 -2.56
CA ARG A 98 -8.65 -8.50 -3.87
C ARG A 98 -7.20 -8.97 -3.91
N GLY A 99 -6.88 -9.85 -4.84
CA GLY A 99 -5.52 -10.37 -5.05
C GLY A 99 -5.26 -11.71 -4.33
N HIS A 100 -4.01 -12.12 -4.34
CA HIS A 100 -3.54 -13.40 -3.79
C HIS A 100 -3.13 -13.27 -2.31
N ILE A 101 -4.00 -12.64 -1.50
CA ILE A 101 -3.68 -12.22 -0.13
C ILE A 101 -3.20 -13.39 0.72
N ARG A 102 -3.89 -14.53 0.68
CA ARG A 102 -3.57 -15.70 1.50
C ARG A 102 -2.17 -16.26 1.21
N GLU A 103 -1.86 -16.42 -0.06
CA GLU A 103 -0.58 -16.96 -0.52
C GLU A 103 0.57 -16.00 -0.25
N GLU A 104 0.37 -14.72 -0.49
CA GLU A 104 1.37 -13.68 -0.26
C GLU A 104 1.63 -13.45 1.22
N LEU A 105 0.60 -13.47 2.07
CA LEU A 105 0.76 -13.37 3.52
C LEU A 105 1.55 -14.56 4.07
N LEU A 106 1.20 -15.78 3.67
CA LEU A 106 1.92 -16.98 4.09
C LEU A 106 3.39 -16.94 3.66
N ALA A 107 3.64 -16.58 2.40
CA ALA A 107 5.00 -16.47 1.86
C ALA A 107 5.83 -15.42 2.61
N SER A 108 5.24 -14.25 2.86
CA SER A 108 5.89 -13.18 3.60
C SER A 108 6.11 -13.55 5.06
N TYR A 109 5.14 -14.14 5.73
CA TYR A 109 5.28 -14.56 7.13
C TYR A 109 6.42 -15.55 7.31
N ASN A 110 6.43 -16.65 6.52
CA ASN A 110 7.46 -17.68 6.59
C ASN A 110 8.86 -17.18 6.28
N THR A 111 8.97 -16.13 5.45
CA THR A 111 10.26 -15.57 5.02
C THR A 111 10.76 -14.45 5.95
N SER A 112 9.84 -13.76 6.63
CA SER A 112 10.16 -12.57 7.43
C SER A 112 10.96 -12.85 8.69
N GLY A 113 10.87 -14.05 9.26
CA GLY A 113 11.40 -14.40 10.58
C GLY A 113 10.63 -13.74 11.74
N ARG A 114 9.48 -13.12 11.46
CA ARG A 114 8.62 -12.53 12.49
C ARG A 114 7.84 -13.62 13.23
N SER A 115 7.62 -13.42 14.52
CA SER A 115 6.92 -14.39 15.37
C SER A 115 5.40 -14.15 15.40
N ARG A 116 4.93 -12.99 14.92
CA ARG A 116 3.52 -12.61 14.93
C ARG A 116 3.10 -12.02 13.60
N LEU A 117 1.83 -12.25 13.22
CA LEU A 117 1.15 -11.54 12.14
C LEU A 117 0.04 -10.67 12.74
N ILE A 118 0.04 -9.39 12.42
CA ILE A 118 -1.11 -8.52 12.67
C ILE A 118 -1.72 -8.15 11.34
N PHE A 119 -3.01 -8.44 11.18
CA PHE A 119 -3.74 -8.19 9.95
C PHE A 119 -4.85 -7.15 10.16
N ALA A 120 -4.70 -5.99 9.53
CA ALA A 120 -5.61 -4.84 9.65
C ALA A 120 -5.97 -4.29 8.27
N PRO A 121 -6.97 -4.88 7.58
CA PRO A 121 -7.36 -4.45 6.24
C PRO A 121 -8.23 -3.20 6.22
N ALA A 122 -8.72 -2.71 7.38
CA ALA A 122 -9.56 -1.54 7.47
C ALA A 122 -8.86 -0.27 6.95
N PHE A 123 -9.63 0.55 6.21
CA PHE A 123 -9.28 1.91 5.78
C PHE A 123 -10.51 2.82 5.97
N PRO A 124 -10.79 3.23 7.22
CA PRO A 124 -12.03 3.94 7.56
C PRO A 124 -12.23 5.24 6.77
N GLU A 125 -11.15 6.02 6.53
CA GLU A 125 -11.23 7.26 5.75
C GLU A 125 -11.74 7.04 4.32
N ALA A 126 -11.56 5.85 3.78
CA ALA A 126 -12.06 5.45 2.47
C ALA A 126 -13.36 4.62 2.54
N GLY A 127 -14.03 4.57 3.71
CA GLY A 127 -15.26 3.81 3.91
C GLY A 127 -15.06 2.30 3.99
N ARG A 128 -13.85 1.80 4.28
CA ARG A 128 -13.57 0.37 4.46
C ARG A 128 -13.38 0.10 5.96
N THR A 129 -14.26 -0.71 6.53
CA THR A 129 -14.26 -1.02 7.95
C THR A 129 -14.21 -2.52 8.18
N THR A 130 -13.60 -2.95 9.28
CA THR A 130 -13.61 -4.36 9.71
C THR A 130 -14.40 -4.44 11.03
N VAL A 131 -15.44 -5.26 11.05
CA VAL A 131 -16.31 -5.43 12.21
C VAL A 131 -16.61 -6.91 12.41
N GLY A 132 -16.27 -7.46 13.57
CA GLY A 132 -16.44 -8.89 13.87
C GLY A 132 -15.70 -9.78 12.86
N GLY A 133 -14.50 -9.37 12.42
CA GLY A 133 -13.72 -10.08 11.41
C GLY A 133 -14.29 -10.02 10.00
N THR A 134 -15.31 -9.19 9.74
CA THR A 134 -15.91 -9.00 8.42
C THR A 134 -15.52 -7.64 7.85
N GLN A 135 -15.04 -7.64 6.63
CA GLN A 135 -14.67 -6.42 5.89
C GLN A 135 -15.86 -5.86 5.12
N TYR A 136 -16.07 -4.55 5.27
CA TYR A 136 -17.14 -3.80 4.63
C TYR A 136 -16.60 -2.69 3.73
N VAL A 137 -17.37 -2.34 2.72
CA VAL A 137 -17.20 -1.15 1.88
C VAL A 137 -18.50 -0.33 1.96
N ASN A 138 -18.44 0.85 2.55
CA ASN A 138 -19.60 1.71 2.76
C ASN A 138 -20.81 0.95 3.37
N GLY A 139 -20.55 0.12 4.38
CA GLY A 139 -21.56 -0.67 5.09
C GLY A 139 -22.01 -1.95 4.38
N THR A 140 -21.49 -2.25 3.17
CA THR A 140 -21.79 -3.49 2.44
C THR A 140 -20.63 -4.46 2.60
N PRO A 141 -20.85 -5.75 2.94
CA PRO A 141 -19.78 -6.75 2.94
C PRO A 141 -19.07 -6.80 1.59
N VAL A 142 -17.74 -6.86 1.60
CA VAL A 142 -16.92 -6.77 0.38
C VAL A 142 -17.34 -7.80 -0.68
N SER A 143 -17.64 -9.04 -0.29
CA SER A 143 -18.07 -10.10 -1.21
C SER A 143 -19.47 -9.88 -1.81
N GLN A 144 -20.20 -8.88 -1.35
CA GLN A 144 -21.50 -8.47 -1.88
C GLN A 144 -21.43 -7.11 -2.61
N SER A 145 -20.27 -6.49 -2.63
CA SER A 145 -20.03 -5.20 -3.28
C SER A 145 -19.65 -5.35 -4.75
N THR A 146 -19.40 -4.22 -5.41
CA THR A 146 -18.91 -4.22 -6.81
C THR A 146 -17.54 -4.91 -6.95
N TYR A 147 -16.75 -4.97 -5.89
CA TYR A 147 -15.45 -5.63 -5.88
C TYR A 147 -15.52 -7.15 -5.97
N ALA A 148 -16.66 -7.77 -5.62
CA ALA A 148 -16.92 -9.18 -5.88
C ALA A 148 -17.06 -9.52 -7.37
N LYS A 149 -17.22 -8.48 -8.22
CA LYS A 149 -17.37 -8.61 -9.68
C LYS A 149 -16.13 -8.16 -10.44
N ASP A 150 -15.01 -7.96 -9.73
CA ASP A 150 -13.74 -7.64 -10.39
C ASP A 150 -13.37 -8.77 -11.36
N PRO A 151 -13.10 -8.45 -12.65
CA PRO A 151 -12.91 -9.49 -13.67
C PRO A 151 -11.64 -10.31 -13.50
N ASN A 152 -10.65 -9.77 -12.81
CA ASN A 152 -9.35 -10.42 -12.63
C ASN A 152 -9.22 -11.07 -11.25
N HIS A 153 -9.63 -10.35 -10.21
CA HIS A 153 -9.47 -10.77 -8.81
C HIS A 153 -10.70 -10.42 -7.99
N PRO A 154 -11.81 -11.15 -8.16
CA PRO A 154 -13.01 -10.89 -7.37
C PRO A 154 -12.76 -11.08 -5.88
N ALA A 155 -13.31 -10.20 -5.05
CA ALA A 155 -13.33 -10.38 -3.61
C ALA A 155 -14.31 -11.53 -3.27
N TRP A 156 -13.79 -12.72 -3.09
CA TRP A 156 -14.58 -13.95 -2.91
C TRP A 156 -15.11 -14.15 -1.49
N THR A 157 -14.51 -13.46 -0.51
CA THR A 157 -14.93 -13.50 0.89
C THR A 157 -14.97 -12.09 1.47
N SER A 158 -15.77 -11.89 2.52
CA SER A 158 -15.71 -10.73 3.42
C SER A 158 -15.08 -11.07 4.76
N HIS A 159 -14.91 -12.37 5.07
CA HIS A 159 -14.32 -12.81 6.33
C HIS A 159 -12.81 -12.73 6.25
N VAL A 160 -12.21 -11.86 7.03
CA VAL A 160 -10.77 -11.59 7.02
C VAL A 160 -9.97 -12.82 7.41
N ALA A 161 -10.50 -13.67 8.29
CA ALA A 161 -9.84 -14.92 8.72
C ALA A 161 -9.64 -15.92 7.58
N ASP A 162 -10.52 -15.93 6.56
CA ASP A 162 -10.39 -16.85 5.41
C ASP A 162 -9.12 -16.57 4.58
N LEU A 163 -8.58 -15.36 4.72
CA LEU A 163 -7.37 -14.90 4.01
C LEU A 163 -6.08 -15.21 4.77
N ILE A 164 -6.18 -15.80 5.96
CA ILE A 164 -5.03 -16.19 6.78
C ILE A 164 -4.88 -17.70 6.67
N SER A 165 -3.67 -18.17 6.32
CA SER A 165 -3.39 -19.62 6.33
C SER A 165 -3.38 -20.16 7.75
N GLU A 166 -3.90 -21.37 7.94
CA GLU A 166 -3.82 -22.11 9.21
C GLU A 166 -2.39 -22.40 9.68
N ASP A 167 -1.43 -22.31 8.75
CA ASP A 167 0.00 -22.44 9.05
C ASP A 167 0.58 -21.22 9.78
N ILE A 168 -0.15 -20.07 9.78
CA ILE A 168 0.26 -18.85 10.49
C ILE A 168 -0.29 -18.92 11.92
N GLN A 169 0.53 -19.35 12.85
CA GLN A 169 0.14 -19.42 14.26
C GLN A 169 0.14 -18.01 14.89
N GLY A 170 -0.88 -17.73 15.70
CA GLY A 170 -0.95 -16.47 16.48
C GLY A 170 -1.21 -15.22 15.63
N ALA A 171 -1.87 -15.37 14.48
CA ALA A 171 -2.34 -14.23 13.72
C ALA A 171 -3.43 -13.47 14.50
N MET A 172 -3.33 -12.13 14.51
CA MET A 172 -4.30 -11.24 15.14
C MET A 172 -4.94 -10.35 14.07
N ILE A 173 -6.26 -10.36 14.01
CA ILE A 173 -7.04 -9.46 13.16
C ILE A 173 -7.44 -8.25 14.00
N LEU A 174 -7.21 -7.03 13.47
CA LEU A 174 -7.66 -5.80 14.09
C LEU A 174 -8.96 -5.34 13.42
N ASP A 175 -10.02 -5.34 14.17
CA ASP A 175 -11.30 -4.73 13.79
C ASP A 175 -11.20 -3.22 13.98
N ALA A 176 -11.69 -2.42 13.02
CA ALA A 176 -11.75 -0.98 13.17
C ALA A 176 -12.87 -0.37 12.33
N GLN A 177 -13.67 0.49 12.97
CA GLN A 177 -14.70 1.28 12.32
C GLN A 177 -14.27 2.75 12.12
N SER A 178 -13.23 3.17 12.83
CA SER A 178 -12.65 4.51 12.71
C SER A 178 -11.12 4.44 12.70
N GLN A 179 -10.49 5.46 12.14
CA GLN A 179 -9.03 5.57 12.15
C GLN A 179 -8.48 5.72 13.58
N ALA A 180 -9.19 6.44 14.44
CA ALA A 180 -8.81 6.61 15.85
C ALA A 180 -8.77 5.28 16.62
N GLU A 181 -9.75 4.40 16.36
CA GLU A 181 -9.80 3.07 16.94
C GLU A 181 -8.61 2.22 16.46
N LEU A 182 -8.31 2.21 15.17
CA LEU A 182 -7.16 1.50 14.61
C LEU A 182 -5.84 2.05 15.18
N ASN A 183 -5.69 3.37 15.27
CA ASN A 183 -4.51 4.02 15.86
C ASN A 183 -4.28 3.56 17.31
N SER A 184 -5.35 3.51 18.12
CA SER A 184 -5.28 3.08 19.51
C SER A 184 -4.86 1.62 19.64
N GLN A 185 -5.40 0.73 18.81
CA GLN A 185 -5.04 -0.69 18.80
C GLN A 185 -3.59 -0.90 18.40
N VAL A 186 -3.16 -0.27 17.31
CA VAL A 186 -1.76 -0.36 16.83
C VAL A 186 -0.78 0.16 17.87
N ALA A 187 -1.10 1.27 18.53
CA ALA A 187 -0.25 1.85 19.59
C ALA A 187 -0.13 0.95 20.83
N SER A 188 -1.09 0.04 21.06
CA SER A 188 -1.09 -0.88 22.21
C SER A 188 -0.25 -2.15 21.97
N ILE A 189 0.23 -2.38 20.74
CA ILE A 189 0.99 -3.59 20.42
C ILE A 189 2.41 -3.49 20.99
N ASP A 190 2.73 -4.40 21.85
CA ASP A 190 4.09 -4.57 22.40
C ASP A 190 5.02 -5.19 21.35
N ARG A 191 6.32 -4.92 21.45
CA ARG A 191 7.38 -5.42 20.56
C ARG A 191 6.97 -5.41 19.08
N PRO A 192 6.69 -4.22 18.52
CA PRO A 192 6.22 -4.08 17.15
C PRO A 192 7.24 -4.58 16.10
N GLU A 193 8.52 -4.72 16.48
CA GLU A 193 9.58 -5.29 15.66
C GLU A 193 9.46 -6.79 15.45
N ASP A 194 8.72 -7.50 16.30
CA ASP A 194 8.45 -8.94 16.17
C ASP A 194 7.27 -9.25 15.25
N VAL A 195 6.63 -8.21 14.72
CA VAL A 195 5.40 -8.31 13.94
C VAL A 195 5.67 -8.19 12.44
N LEU A 196 5.08 -9.08 11.64
CA LEU A 196 4.75 -8.79 10.25
C LEU A 196 3.43 -8.01 10.25
N TRP A 197 3.48 -6.73 9.92
CA TRP A 197 2.31 -5.88 9.81
C TRP A 197 1.67 -6.04 8.43
N ALA A 198 0.45 -6.55 8.38
CA ALA A 198 -0.26 -6.71 7.12
C ALA A 198 -1.54 -5.87 7.12
N GLY A 199 -1.76 -5.10 6.05
CA GLY A 199 -2.97 -4.29 5.98
C GLY A 199 -2.98 -3.26 4.87
N SER A 200 -3.97 -2.41 4.94
CA SER A 200 -4.29 -1.35 3.99
C SER A 200 -3.66 0.00 4.40
N PRO A 201 -3.85 1.09 3.62
CA PRO A 201 -3.39 2.42 4.02
C PRO A 201 -3.86 2.90 5.40
N GLY A 202 -5.00 2.40 5.90
CA GLY A 202 -5.44 2.68 7.29
C GLY A 202 -4.44 2.20 8.33
N LEU A 203 -3.87 1.01 8.14
CA LEU A 203 -2.79 0.51 9.01
C LEU A 203 -1.53 1.38 8.88
N ALA A 204 -1.17 1.81 7.67
CA ALA A 204 -0.02 2.68 7.47
C ALA A 204 -0.17 4.02 8.20
N ILE A 205 -1.37 4.61 8.20
CA ILE A 205 -1.70 5.82 8.98
C ILE A 205 -1.47 5.54 10.47
N ALA A 206 -2.03 4.45 10.99
CA ALA A 206 -1.90 4.09 12.40
C ALA A 206 -0.43 3.86 12.81
N LEU A 207 0.34 3.16 12.00
CA LEU A 207 1.78 2.93 12.23
C LEU A 207 2.56 4.24 12.18
N ALA A 208 2.27 5.14 11.23
CA ALA A 208 2.94 6.43 11.12
C ALA A 208 2.70 7.32 12.36
N GLU A 209 1.52 7.24 12.98
CA GLU A 209 1.22 7.95 14.23
C GLU A 209 2.10 7.46 15.40
N THR A 210 2.47 6.17 15.43
CA THR A 210 3.34 5.63 16.49
C THR A 210 4.80 6.02 16.30
N LYS A 211 5.21 6.50 15.11
CA LYS A 211 6.60 6.76 14.73
C LYS A 211 7.03 8.19 14.96
N SER A 212 6.54 8.82 16.01
CA SER A 212 7.04 10.09 16.55
C SER A 212 6.73 11.35 15.72
N PRO A 213 6.36 12.44 16.36
CA PRO A 213 6.21 13.71 15.69
C PRO A 213 7.61 14.26 15.40
N LEU A 214 8.16 13.94 14.26
CA LEU A 214 9.12 14.86 13.69
C LEU A 214 8.36 16.16 13.45
N ASN A 215 8.92 17.29 13.87
CA ASN A 215 8.43 18.62 13.52
C ASN A 215 8.63 18.78 12.00
N PHE A 216 7.76 18.15 11.23
CA PHE A 216 7.77 18.18 9.78
C PHE A 216 6.83 19.27 9.32
N SER A 217 7.40 20.25 8.63
CA SER A 217 6.59 21.15 7.81
C SER A 217 6.37 20.45 6.47
N PRO A 218 5.11 20.24 6.06
CA PRO A 218 4.85 19.70 4.73
C PRO A 218 5.56 20.58 3.69
N PRO A 219 6.08 19.98 2.60
CA PRO A 219 6.66 20.76 1.52
C PRO A 219 5.62 21.76 1.01
N GLU A 220 6.09 22.96 0.68
CA GLU A 220 5.23 23.97 0.03
C GLU A 220 4.57 23.35 -1.20
N PRO A 221 3.27 23.62 -1.43
CA PRO A 221 2.59 23.15 -2.61
C PRO A 221 3.35 23.58 -3.87
N LEU A 222 3.60 22.64 -4.76
CA LEU A 222 4.19 22.96 -6.05
C LEU A 222 3.20 23.86 -6.82
N THR A 223 3.59 25.10 -7.07
CA THR A 223 2.87 25.98 -7.99
C THR A 223 3.37 25.69 -9.40
N ALA A 224 2.50 25.16 -10.26
CA ALA A 224 2.82 24.93 -11.65
C ALA A 224 2.01 25.89 -12.52
N GLU A 225 2.68 26.60 -13.44
CA GLU A 225 2.00 27.45 -14.43
C GLU A 225 1.18 26.63 -15.43
N ARG A 226 1.61 25.39 -15.66
CA ARG A 226 0.94 24.41 -16.53
C ARG A 226 0.97 23.04 -15.89
N THR A 227 -0.16 22.36 -15.89
CA THR A 227 -0.31 21.03 -15.33
C THR A 227 -0.90 20.10 -16.39
N LEU A 228 -0.25 18.94 -16.62
CA LEU A 228 -0.81 17.86 -17.42
C LEU A 228 -1.43 16.84 -16.48
N VAL A 229 -2.73 16.59 -16.65
CA VAL A 229 -3.45 15.53 -15.93
C VAL A 229 -3.74 14.39 -16.90
N VAL A 230 -3.21 13.20 -16.60
CA VAL A 230 -3.44 12.00 -17.40
C VAL A 230 -4.37 11.06 -16.64
N VAL A 231 -5.54 10.77 -17.22
CA VAL A 231 -6.56 9.88 -16.63
C VAL A 231 -6.60 8.58 -17.41
N GLY A 232 -5.91 7.55 -16.92
CA GLY A 232 -5.87 6.20 -17.51
C GLY A 232 -6.86 5.20 -16.90
N SER A 233 -7.70 5.66 -15.96
CA SER A 233 -8.63 4.81 -15.23
C SER A 233 -9.95 4.59 -15.99
N ALA A 234 -10.46 3.35 -16.00
CA ALA A 234 -11.81 3.04 -16.45
C ALA A 234 -12.88 3.26 -15.36
N ASN A 235 -12.49 3.70 -14.16
CA ASN A 235 -13.42 3.94 -13.06
C ASN A 235 -14.35 5.12 -13.38
N PRO A 236 -15.69 4.96 -13.25
CA PRO A 236 -16.64 6.03 -13.48
C PRO A 236 -16.35 7.32 -12.72
N ILE A 237 -15.91 7.22 -11.46
CA ILE A 237 -15.55 8.37 -10.61
C ILE A 237 -14.39 9.17 -11.23
N SER A 238 -13.38 8.49 -11.78
CA SER A 238 -12.26 9.16 -12.45
C SER A 238 -12.72 9.92 -13.71
N HIS A 239 -13.68 9.36 -14.44
CA HIS A 239 -14.29 10.05 -15.58
C HIS A 239 -15.13 11.25 -15.17
N GLU A 240 -15.90 11.13 -14.07
CA GLU A 240 -16.66 12.25 -13.51
C GLU A 240 -15.74 13.37 -13.04
N GLN A 241 -14.63 13.04 -12.37
CA GLN A 241 -13.61 14.01 -11.96
C GLN A 241 -12.97 14.71 -13.16
N ALA A 242 -12.62 13.96 -14.21
CA ALA A 242 -12.07 14.54 -15.43
C ALA A 242 -13.09 15.48 -16.14
N ALA A 243 -14.37 15.12 -16.15
CA ALA A 243 -15.42 15.94 -16.73
C ALA A 243 -15.59 17.29 -16.01
N GLN A 244 -15.27 17.39 -14.71
CA GLN A 244 -15.27 18.68 -14.01
C GLN A 244 -14.21 19.64 -14.54
N LEU A 245 -13.10 19.13 -15.07
CA LEU A 245 -12.04 19.95 -15.66
C LEU A 245 -12.46 20.52 -17.04
N ASP A 246 -13.27 19.79 -17.79
CA ASP A 246 -13.71 20.19 -19.14
C ASP A 246 -14.58 21.47 -19.14
N GLY A 247 -15.21 21.76 -17.99
CA GLY A 247 -16.00 22.98 -17.80
C GLY A 247 -15.16 24.22 -17.39
N LEU A 248 -13.85 24.08 -17.18
CA LEU A 248 -12.99 25.16 -16.73
C LEU A 248 -12.37 25.88 -17.92
N SER A 249 -12.46 27.23 -17.94
CA SER A 249 -11.88 28.05 -19.00
C SER A 249 -10.34 27.97 -19.10
N CYS A 250 -9.68 27.46 -18.05
CA CYS A 250 -8.23 27.27 -17.96
C CYS A 250 -7.77 25.85 -18.33
N ALA A 251 -8.70 24.93 -18.63
CA ALA A 251 -8.40 23.54 -18.98
C ALA A 251 -8.72 23.25 -20.45
N THR A 252 -7.90 22.39 -21.04
CA THR A 252 -8.17 21.79 -22.36
C THR A 252 -8.18 20.27 -22.19
N CYS A 253 -9.32 19.64 -22.42
CA CYS A 253 -9.46 18.20 -22.33
C CYS A 253 -9.27 17.56 -23.71
N VAL A 254 -8.41 16.55 -23.78
CA VAL A 254 -8.18 15.76 -24.98
C VAL A 254 -8.44 14.31 -24.66
N THR A 255 -9.40 13.71 -25.34
CA THR A 255 -9.65 12.26 -25.23
C THR A 255 -8.81 11.53 -26.25
N ALA A 256 -7.93 10.62 -25.79
CA ALA A 256 -7.20 9.76 -26.69
C ALA A 256 -8.20 8.87 -27.49
N PRO A 257 -8.04 8.74 -28.82
CA PRO A 257 -8.90 7.86 -29.60
C PRO A 257 -8.76 6.43 -29.06
N ARG A 258 -9.88 5.73 -28.89
CA ARG A 258 -9.89 4.31 -28.58
C ARG A 258 -9.40 3.59 -29.83
N GLU A 259 -8.12 3.33 -29.94
CA GLU A 259 -7.58 2.45 -30.98
C GLU A 259 -8.08 1.02 -30.71
N ARG A 260 -9.25 0.71 -31.27
CA ARG A 260 -9.67 -0.66 -31.59
C ARG A 260 -9.25 -1.07 -32.99
N ASP A 261 -8.27 -0.43 -33.59
CA ASP A 261 -7.68 -0.88 -34.83
C ASP A 261 -6.38 -1.60 -34.55
N LYS A 262 -6.50 -2.93 -34.58
CA LYS A 262 -5.38 -3.86 -34.62
C LYS A 262 -4.69 -3.74 -35.97
N ASP A 263 -3.96 -2.68 -36.20
CA ASP A 263 -2.97 -2.66 -37.27
C ASP A 263 -1.57 -2.82 -36.62
N PRO A 264 -0.93 -4.02 -36.70
CA PRO A 264 0.38 -4.26 -36.12
C PRO A 264 1.52 -3.56 -36.86
N LYS A 265 1.23 -2.67 -37.83
CA LYS A 265 2.23 -2.03 -38.71
C LYS A 265 2.46 -0.54 -38.45
N ARG A 266 1.91 0.02 -37.36
CA ARG A 266 2.21 1.39 -36.93
C ARG A 266 2.85 1.37 -35.55
N VAL A 267 4.11 1.07 -35.47
CA VAL A 267 5.04 1.49 -34.41
C VAL A 267 6.14 2.28 -35.08
#